data_a556cd229b8cda4857a2f431c8095f4b
#
_entry.id   a556cd229b8cda4857a2f431c8095f4b
#
_cell.length_a   1.000
_cell.length_b   1.000
_cell.length_c   1.000
_cell.angle_alpha   90.00
_cell.angle_beta   90.00
_cell.angle_gamma   90.00
#
_symmetry.space_group_name_H-M   'P 1'
#
loop_
_entity.id
_entity.type
_entity.pdbx_description
1 polymer ?
#
loop_
_entity_poly.entity_id
_entity_poly.type
_entity_poly.pdbx_seq_one_letter_code
_entity_poly.pdbx_strand_id
1 'polypeptide(L)'
;FVYPKGAAGLSLGMAANLTGGALAKCAATTKPTHIIMGPQREDGTYPAIEVTDHTVFETVSTATVAATVVGSAVTLSTDALGVTATTTSGVFKILDTDGATTNSTVRGVFVTPAAAA
;
A
#
# COMPACT_ATOMS: atom_id res chain seq x y z
N PHE A 1 4.20 -8.94 14.19
CA PHE A 1 3.11 -7.98 13.99
C PHE A 1 3.08 -6.98 15.13
N VAL A 2 2.55 -5.79 14.83
CA VAL A 2 2.16 -4.80 15.83
C VAL A 2 0.64 -4.73 15.88
N TYR A 3 0.10 -4.14 16.94
CA TYR A 3 -1.35 -4.16 17.20
C TYR A 3 -1.87 -2.76 17.53
N PRO A 4 -1.76 -1.78 16.61
CA PRO A 4 -2.32 -0.45 16.84
C PRO A 4 -3.84 -0.47 16.76
N LYS A 5 -4.47 0.51 17.42
CA LYS A 5 -5.91 0.74 17.28
C LYS A 5 -6.20 1.33 15.91
N GLY A 6 -7.41 1.13 15.41
CA GLY A 6 -7.82 1.66 14.12
C GLY A 6 -9.31 1.87 13.99
N ALA A 7 -9.68 2.64 12.97
CA ALA A 7 -11.07 2.85 12.62
C ALA A 7 -11.73 1.54 12.19
N ALA A 8 -13.03 1.44 12.31
CA ALA A 8 -13.76 0.28 11.79
C ALA A 8 -13.68 0.23 10.26
N GLY A 9 -13.75 -0.98 9.70
CA GLY A 9 -13.84 -1.16 8.25
C GLY A 9 -12.51 -1.33 7.53
N LEU A 10 -11.39 -1.44 8.24
CA LEU A 10 -10.11 -1.76 7.61
C LEU A 10 -10.06 -3.27 7.32
N SER A 11 -9.52 -3.63 6.15
CA SER A 11 -9.51 -5.02 5.67
C SER A 11 -8.09 -5.55 5.56
N LEU A 12 -7.95 -6.87 5.58
CA LEU A 12 -6.68 -7.55 5.34
C LEU A 12 -6.05 -7.06 4.04
N GLY A 13 -4.78 -6.69 4.09
CA GLY A 13 -4.03 -6.20 2.94
C GLY A 13 -4.19 -4.70 2.67
N MET A 14 -5.03 -3.99 3.43
CA MET A 14 -5.23 -2.56 3.24
C MET A 14 -4.03 -1.77 3.73
N ALA A 15 -3.57 -0.81 2.94
CA ALA A 15 -2.59 0.18 3.37
C ALA A 15 -3.25 1.17 4.32
N ALA A 16 -2.62 1.44 5.44
CA ALA A 16 -3.18 2.29 6.48
C ALA A 16 -2.14 3.27 7.01
N ASN A 17 -2.62 4.40 7.51
CA ASN A 17 -1.80 5.41 8.19
C ASN A 17 -2.17 5.49 9.66
N LEU A 18 -1.15 5.49 10.50
CA LEU A 18 -1.33 5.77 11.92
C LEU A 18 -1.31 7.28 12.13
N THR A 19 -2.46 7.84 12.47
CA THR A 19 -2.63 9.28 12.68
C THR A 19 -3.47 9.49 13.93
N GLY A 20 -3.00 10.34 14.85
CA GLY A 20 -3.72 10.61 16.09
C GLY A 20 -3.89 9.38 16.98
N GLY A 21 -3.02 8.41 16.88
CA GLY A 21 -3.06 7.18 17.67
C GLY A 21 -3.94 6.07 17.10
N ALA A 22 -4.49 6.22 15.90
CA ALA A 22 -5.34 5.21 15.28
C ALA A 22 -5.03 5.05 13.79
N LEU A 23 -5.18 3.83 13.29
CA LEU A 23 -5.03 3.54 11.87
C LEU A 23 -6.28 3.97 11.10
N ALA A 24 -6.06 4.51 9.91
CA ALA A 24 -7.11 4.83 8.95
C ALA A 24 -6.64 4.45 7.56
N LYS A 25 -7.58 4.27 6.63
CA LYS A 25 -7.25 3.95 5.24
C LYS A 25 -6.30 5.01 4.67
N CYS A 26 -5.22 4.56 4.02
CA CYS A 26 -4.23 5.45 3.43
C CYS A 26 -4.76 6.09 2.15
N ALA A 27 -4.48 7.36 1.95
CA ALA A 27 -4.77 8.04 0.68
C ALA A 27 -3.83 7.53 -0.43
N ALA A 28 -4.26 7.64 -1.68
CA ALA A 28 -3.57 7.05 -2.83
C ALA A 28 -2.15 7.60 -3.03
N THR A 29 -1.88 8.82 -2.61
CA THR A 29 -0.59 9.51 -2.79
C THR A 29 0.18 9.69 -1.49
N THR A 30 -0.20 9.00 -0.43
CA THR A 30 0.46 9.04 0.87
C THR A 30 1.17 7.72 1.15
N LYS A 31 2.43 7.79 1.60
CA LYS A 31 3.16 6.59 2.02
C LYS A 31 2.49 6.02 3.28
N PRO A 32 2.02 4.77 3.26
CA PRO A 32 1.39 4.17 4.43
C PRO A 32 2.40 3.91 5.54
N THR A 33 1.92 3.84 6.77
CA THR A 33 2.74 3.45 7.93
C THR A 33 2.62 1.97 8.26
N HIS A 34 1.47 1.36 7.90
CA HIS A 34 1.17 -0.04 8.24
C HIS A 34 0.38 -0.70 7.12
N ILE A 35 0.46 -2.04 7.08
CA ILE A 35 -0.41 -2.89 6.25
C ILE A 35 -1.22 -3.77 7.20
N ILE A 36 -2.53 -3.78 7.01
CA ILE A 36 -3.46 -4.57 7.85
C ILE A 36 -3.30 -6.05 7.51
N MET A 37 -3.10 -6.87 8.53
CA MET A 37 -2.84 -8.30 8.36
C MET A 37 -3.96 -9.19 8.89
N GLY A 38 -5.07 -8.62 9.31
CA GLY A 38 -6.21 -9.39 9.79
C GLY A 38 -7.36 -8.50 10.24
N PRO A 39 -8.48 -9.09 10.69
CA PRO A 39 -9.65 -8.33 11.11
C PRO A 39 -9.41 -7.59 12.41
N GLN A 40 -10.26 -6.58 12.66
CA GLN A 40 -10.24 -5.84 13.91
C GLN A 40 -10.50 -6.77 15.09
N ARG A 41 -9.69 -6.63 16.13
CA ARG A 41 -9.83 -7.40 17.36
C ARG A 41 -10.87 -6.74 18.27
N GLU A 42 -11.30 -7.48 19.28
CA GLU A 42 -12.34 -6.99 20.22
C GLU A 42 -11.96 -5.68 20.93
N ASP A 43 -10.67 -5.47 21.17
CA ASP A 43 -10.18 -4.26 21.82
C ASP A 43 -9.99 -3.07 20.86
N GLY A 44 -10.41 -3.22 19.59
CA GLY A 44 -10.28 -2.19 18.57
C GLY A 44 -8.94 -2.13 17.86
N THR A 45 -8.03 -3.06 18.16
CA THR A 45 -6.72 -3.12 17.51
C THR A 45 -6.76 -3.98 16.24
N TYR A 46 -5.78 -3.79 15.37
CA TYR A 46 -5.57 -4.60 14.17
C TYR A 46 -4.19 -5.26 14.23
N PRO A 47 -4.08 -6.54 13.84
CA PRO A 47 -2.76 -7.08 13.53
C PRO A 47 -2.25 -6.39 12.26
N ALA A 48 -1.06 -5.82 12.34
CA ALA A 48 -0.50 -5.05 11.24
C ALA A 48 1.02 -5.23 11.17
N ILE A 49 1.57 -4.98 9.98
CA ILE A 49 3.02 -4.93 9.75
C ILE A 49 3.40 -3.47 9.54
N GLU A 50 4.45 -3.01 10.22
CA GLU A 50 5.00 -1.69 9.96
C GLU A 50 5.64 -1.65 8.58
N VAL A 51 5.38 -0.57 7.84
CA VAL A 51 6.00 -0.32 6.55
C VAL A 51 7.38 0.28 6.78
N THR A 52 8.40 -0.37 6.21
CA THR A 52 9.79 0.13 6.24
C THR A 52 10.28 0.31 4.81
N ASP A 53 11.41 1.01 4.65
CA ASP A 53 12.00 1.24 3.32
C ASP A 53 12.56 -0.04 2.68
N HIS A 54 12.68 -1.11 3.44
CA HIS A 54 13.30 -2.35 2.99
C HIS A 54 12.34 -3.54 2.94
N THR A 55 11.08 -3.37 3.37
CA THR A 55 10.11 -4.45 3.35
C THR A 55 9.49 -4.55 1.95
N VAL A 56 9.67 -5.69 1.31
CA VAL A 56 9.07 -5.96 0.01
C VAL A 56 7.67 -6.53 0.20
N PHE A 57 6.70 -5.92 -0.46
CA PHE A 57 5.31 -6.36 -0.45
C PHE A 57 4.91 -6.83 -1.84
N GLU A 58 4.01 -7.80 -1.89
CA GLU A 58 3.36 -8.23 -3.13
C GLU A 58 1.91 -7.78 -3.09
N THR A 59 1.45 -7.20 -4.18
CA THR A 59 0.07 -6.72 -4.30
C THR A 59 -0.40 -6.82 -5.74
N VAL A 60 -1.63 -6.41 -5.98
CA VAL A 60 -2.25 -6.46 -7.30
C VAL A 60 -2.58 -5.04 -7.73
N SER A 61 -2.36 -4.76 -9.01
CA SER A 61 -2.72 -3.47 -9.60
C SER A 61 -4.16 -3.47 -10.12
N THR A 62 -4.73 -2.28 -10.28
CA THR A 62 -6.04 -2.11 -10.92
C THR A 62 -5.93 -2.03 -12.45
N ALA A 63 -4.72 -2.01 -12.97
CA ALA A 63 -4.45 -1.87 -14.41
C ALA A 63 -3.20 -2.65 -14.77
N THR A 64 -2.84 -2.66 -16.05
CA THR A 64 -1.60 -3.29 -16.51
C THR A 64 -0.40 -2.51 -15.98
N VAL A 65 0.50 -3.20 -15.28
CA VAL A 65 1.82 -2.67 -14.90
C VAL A 65 2.84 -3.37 -15.77
N ALA A 66 3.27 -2.69 -16.82
CA ALA A 66 4.23 -3.24 -17.77
C ALA A 66 5.64 -3.28 -17.19
N ALA A 67 6.53 -4.07 -17.79
CA ALA A 67 7.92 -4.17 -17.36
C ALA A 67 8.64 -2.81 -17.39
N THR A 68 8.22 -1.89 -18.23
CA THR A 68 8.79 -0.53 -18.32
C THR A 68 8.49 0.33 -17.09
N VAL A 69 7.53 -0.07 -16.26
CA VAL A 69 7.20 0.64 -15.01
C VAL A 69 8.12 0.23 -13.85
N VAL A 70 8.83 -0.89 -13.99
CA VAL A 70 9.80 -1.32 -12.96
C VAL A 70 10.82 -0.20 -12.70
N GLY A 71 11.02 0.14 -11.43
CA GLY A 71 11.87 1.25 -11.02
C GLY A 71 11.11 2.56 -10.78
N SER A 72 9.85 2.64 -11.22
CA SER A 72 8.98 3.80 -10.97
C SER A 72 8.03 3.50 -9.83
N ALA A 73 7.52 4.54 -9.18
CA ALA A 73 6.55 4.39 -8.10
C ALA A 73 5.15 4.70 -8.61
N VAL A 74 4.17 3.89 -8.18
CA VAL A 74 2.77 4.04 -8.56
C VAL A 74 1.92 4.40 -7.33
N THR A 75 0.75 4.97 -7.57
CA THR A 75 -0.17 5.33 -6.49
C THR A 75 -0.91 4.09 -5.96
N LEU A 76 -1.46 4.20 -4.75
CA LEU A 76 -2.37 3.19 -4.23
C LEU A 76 -3.72 3.28 -4.94
N SER A 77 -4.45 2.17 -4.97
CA SER A 77 -5.85 2.18 -5.40
C SER A 77 -6.72 2.93 -4.40
N THR A 78 -7.92 3.33 -4.81
CA THR A 78 -8.82 4.11 -3.96
C THR A 78 -9.26 3.38 -2.70
N ASP A 79 -9.32 2.05 -2.73
CA ASP A 79 -9.63 1.22 -1.57
C ASP A 79 -8.41 0.86 -0.73
N ALA A 80 -7.22 1.31 -1.13
CA ALA A 80 -5.94 1.02 -0.48
C ALA A 80 -5.61 -0.48 -0.38
N LEU A 81 -6.28 -1.32 -1.15
CA LEU A 81 -6.03 -2.78 -1.17
C LEU A 81 -5.04 -3.19 -2.26
N GLY A 82 -4.67 -2.28 -3.12
CA GLY A 82 -3.73 -2.53 -4.21
C GLY A 82 -3.13 -1.23 -4.73
N VAL A 83 -2.58 -1.30 -5.93
CA VAL A 83 -1.93 -0.15 -6.57
C VAL A 83 -2.53 0.09 -7.95
N THR A 84 -2.20 1.23 -8.55
CA THR A 84 -2.57 1.58 -9.92
C THR A 84 -1.35 1.51 -10.82
N ALA A 85 -1.48 1.98 -12.06
CA ALA A 85 -0.35 2.17 -12.96
C ALA A 85 0.04 3.65 -13.10
N THR A 86 -0.53 4.52 -12.28
CA THR A 86 -0.26 5.97 -12.31
C THR A 86 1.05 6.27 -11.60
N THR A 87 2.00 6.89 -12.30
CA THR A 87 3.34 7.15 -11.77
C THR A 87 3.50 8.54 -11.18
N THR A 88 2.49 9.40 -11.25
CA THR A 88 2.53 10.74 -10.63
C THR A 88 2.26 10.64 -9.15
N SER A 89 3.15 11.15 -8.32
CA SER A 89 3.07 11.10 -6.85
C SER A 89 2.94 9.67 -6.31
N GLY A 90 3.62 8.73 -6.94
CA GLY A 90 3.58 7.33 -6.55
C GLY A 90 4.25 7.08 -5.21
N VAL A 91 3.75 6.07 -4.49
CA VAL A 91 4.22 5.69 -3.15
C VAL A 91 4.67 4.23 -3.08
N PHE A 92 4.45 3.45 -4.13
CA PHE A 92 4.86 2.04 -4.19
C PHE A 92 5.80 1.85 -5.37
N LYS A 93 7.09 1.76 -5.07
CA LYS A 93 8.12 1.57 -6.10
C LYS A 93 8.10 0.13 -6.59
N ILE A 94 7.85 -0.05 -7.87
CA ILE A 94 7.75 -1.38 -8.48
C ILE A 94 9.16 -1.96 -8.65
N LEU A 95 9.40 -3.11 -8.04
CA LEU A 95 10.64 -3.87 -8.20
C LEU A 95 10.47 -5.00 -9.20
N ASP A 96 9.26 -5.54 -9.32
CA ASP A 96 8.95 -6.65 -10.23
C ASP A 96 7.46 -6.62 -10.59
N THR A 97 7.13 -7.12 -11.77
CA THR A 97 5.74 -7.25 -12.23
C THR A 97 5.60 -8.46 -13.14
N ASP A 98 4.44 -9.11 -13.11
CA ASP A 98 4.14 -10.20 -14.06
C ASP A 98 3.65 -9.66 -15.42
N GLY A 99 3.38 -8.35 -15.52
CA GLY A 99 2.94 -7.71 -16.77
C GLY A 99 1.58 -8.16 -17.27
N ALA A 100 0.76 -8.78 -16.43
CA ALA A 100 -0.57 -9.23 -16.84
C ALA A 100 -1.41 -8.07 -17.38
N THR A 101 -2.23 -8.32 -18.39
CA THR A 101 -3.03 -7.29 -19.06
C THR A 101 -4.09 -6.67 -18.16
N THR A 102 -4.52 -7.38 -17.13
CA THR A 102 -5.41 -6.86 -16.09
C THR A 102 -4.89 -7.32 -14.75
N ASN A 103 -4.98 -6.45 -13.74
CA ASN A 103 -4.62 -6.81 -12.36
C ASN A 103 -3.23 -7.46 -12.28
N SER A 104 -2.21 -6.78 -12.82
CA SER A 104 -0.84 -7.27 -12.73
C SER A 104 -0.46 -7.54 -11.28
N THR A 105 0.20 -8.67 -11.01
CA THR A 105 0.81 -8.92 -9.72
C THR A 105 2.16 -8.24 -9.67
N VAL A 106 2.36 -7.39 -8.67
CA VAL A 106 3.57 -6.57 -8.55
C VAL A 106 4.19 -6.75 -7.18
N ARG A 107 5.51 -6.62 -7.12
CA ARG A 107 6.28 -6.57 -5.88
C ARG A 107 7.01 -5.26 -5.80
N GLY A 108 7.10 -4.72 -4.61
CA GLY A 108 7.77 -3.44 -4.44
C GLY A 108 7.91 -3.03 -3.00
N VAL A 109 8.41 -1.82 -2.82
CA VAL A 109 8.60 -1.18 -1.51
C VAL A 109 7.85 0.14 -1.50
N PHE A 110 7.37 0.52 -0.32
CA PHE A 110 6.73 1.82 -0.17
C PHE A 110 7.79 2.93 -0.05
N VAL A 111 7.54 4.03 -0.74
CA VAL A 111 8.44 5.18 -0.76
C VAL A 111 7.65 6.46 -0.51
N THR A 112 8.35 7.49 -0.05
CA THR A 112 7.76 8.83 0.04
C THR A 112 7.56 9.36 -1.38
N PRO A 113 6.38 9.92 -1.73
CA PRO A 113 6.19 10.48 -3.06
C PRO A 113 7.19 11.60 -3.32
N ALA A 114 7.65 11.67 -4.57
CA ALA A 114 8.52 12.76 -4.97
C ALA A 114 7.79 14.09 -4.77
N ALA A 115 8.51 15.09 -4.28
CA ALA A 115 7.94 16.43 -4.17
C ALA A 115 7.52 16.88 -5.57
N ALA A 116 6.34 17.52 -5.65
CA ALA A 116 5.90 18.12 -6.90
C ALA A 116 6.93 19.16 -7.32
N ALA A 117 7.45 18.97 -8.50
CA ALA A 117 8.43 19.90 -9.04
C ALA A 117 7.77 21.22 -9.44
#